data_55a130ff84fef7a3e50e870e5c78edd3
#
_entry.id   55a130ff84fef7a3e50e870e5c78edd3
#
_cell.length_a   1.000
_cell.length_b   1.000
_cell.length_c   1.000
_cell.angle_alpha   90.00
_cell.angle_beta   90.00
_cell.angle_gamma   90.00
#
_symmetry.space_group_name_H-M   'P 1'
#
loop_
_entity.id
_entity.type
_entity.pdbx_description
1 polymer ?
#
loop_
_entity_poly.entity_id
_entity_poly.type
_entity_poly.pdbx_seq_one_letter_code
_entity_poly.pdbx_strand_id
1 'polypeptide(L)'
;RDSYNLWQYLQQLLQGEAITVDEPNPIHWCGIYHPRAKKVYTDLAEYQRDFCVSGRPTAGILFYRDEWVWGDLTYQTAMVEELEAQGVNAVCVFSNGMPIEEMGMPSLTQVFNSFFCTADGVPAIDVLLNVMKFSMTTGGSINLDYLKKLNVPVLAAYTTIAPFEEWKDSFEGMNAMEVSISVSLPEFDGIIHGVPIAHKKILENGDVRYLPNMERVKRMASKAKKWA
;
A
#
# COMPACT_ATOMS: atom_id res chain seq x y z
N ARG A 1 -13.33 -20.95 -5.58
CA ARG A 1 -14.69 -20.93 -5.05
C ARG A 1 -15.57 -20.00 -5.88
N ASP A 2 -15.29 -18.72 -5.98
CA ASP A 2 -16.17 -17.73 -6.61
C ASP A 2 -16.37 -17.97 -8.12
N SER A 3 -15.33 -18.38 -8.85
CA SER A 3 -15.47 -18.77 -10.27
C SER A 3 -16.38 -19.98 -10.46
N TYR A 4 -16.33 -20.95 -9.54
CA TYR A 4 -17.22 -22.11 -9.56
C TYR A 4 -18.65 -21.73 -9.22
N ASN A 5 -18.85 -20.88 -8.21
CA ASN A 5 -20.16 -20.35 -7.84
C ASN A 5 -20.78 -19.52 -8.98
N LEU A 6 -19.98 -18.70 -9.68
CA LEU A 6 -20.44 -17.96 -10.85
C LEU A 6 -20.90 -18.90 -11.97
N TRP A 7 -20.16 -19.99 -12.23
CA TRP A 7 -20.56 -20.96 -13.22
C TRP A 7 -21.86 -21.68 -12.83
N GLN A 8 -22.03 -22.10 -11.57
CA GLN A 8 -23.28 -22.68 -11.07
C GLN A 8 -24.46 -21.69 -11.16
N TYR A 9 -24.23 -20.44 -10.77
CA TYR A 9 -25.23 -19.37 -10.91
C TYR A 9 -25.74 -19.25 -12.34
N LEU A 10 -24.81 -19.19 -13.31
CA LEU A 10 -25.18 -19.10 -14.72
C LEU A 10 -25.94 -20.33 -15.21
N GLN A 11 -25.58 -21.53 -14.79
CA GLN A 11 -26.32 -22.75 -15.14
C GLN A 11 -27.75 -22.72 -14.59
N GLN A 12 -27.93 -22.43 -13.31
CA GLN A 12 -29.24 -22.35 -12.67
C GLN A 12 -30.12 -21.27 -13.32
N LEU A 13 -29.52 -20.12 -13.63
CA LEU A 13 -30.22 -19.04 -14.33
C LEU A 13 -30.72 -19.47 -15.72
N LEU A 14 -29.88 -20.16 -16.51
CA LEU A 14 -30.24 -20.64 -17.86
C LEU A 14 -31.29 -21.75 -17.84
N GLN A 15 -31.34 -22.55 -16.79
CA GLN A 15 -32.28 -23.65 -16.62
C GLN A 15 -33.60 -23.21 -15.97
N GLY A 16 -33.68 -21.94 -15.53
CA GLY A 16 -34.84 -21.42 -14.81
C GLY A 16 -35.02 -22.02 -13.42
N GLU A 17 -33.92 -22.52 -12.83
CA GLU A 17 -33.88 -23.08 -11.48
C GLU A 17 -33.75 -22.00 -10.41
N ALA A 18 -34.09 -22.35 -9.18
CA ALA A 18 -33.85 -21.47 -8.04
C ALA A 18 -32.34 -21.31 -7.80
N ILE A 19 -31.87 -20.07 -7.63
CA ILE A 19 -30.48 -19.78 -7.35
C ILE A 19 -30.13 -20.21 -5.91
N THR A 20 -29.19 -21.13 -5.77
CA THR A 20 -28.77 -21.73 -4.47
C THR A 20 -27.29 -21.52 -4.17
N VAL A 21 -26.57 -20.79 -5.00
CA VAL A 21 -25.14 -20.50 -4.81
C VAL A 21 -24.92 -19.38 -3.81
N ASP A 22 -23.83 -19.48 -3.05
CA ASP A 22 -23.43 -18.43 -2.14
C ASP A 22 -23.01 -17.16 -2.90
N GLU A 23 -23.29 -16.01 -2.33
CA GLU A 23 -22.77 -14.73 -2.84
C GLU A 23 -21.23 -14.70 -2.83
N PRO A 24 -20.61 -13.96 -3.76
CA PRO A 24 -19.17 -13.74 -3.73
C PRO A 24 -18.74 -13.09 -2.42
N ASN A 25 -17.59 -13.50 -1.89
CA ASN A 25 -17.01 -12.80 -0.76
C ASN A 25 -16.61 -11.38 -1.19
N PRO A 26 -17.01 -10.34 -0.46
CA PRO A 26 -16.60 -8.99 -0.79
C PRO A 26 -15.06 -8.85 -0.66
N ILE A 27 -14.45 -8.26 -1.68
CA ILE A 27 -13.02 -7.95 -1.65
C ILE A 27 -12.86 -6.62 -0.92
N HIS A 28 -12.00 -6.58 0.10
CA HIS A 28 -11.74 -5.37 0.89
C HIS A 28 -11.27 -4.19 0.01
N TRP A 29 -11.84 -3.01 0.24
CA TRP A 29 -11.40 -1.78 -0.42
C TRP A 29 -10.11 -1.23 0.18
N CYS A 30 -9.91 -1.43 1.47
CA CYS A 30 -8.72 -1.07 2.23
C CYS A 30 -8.55 -2.03 3.41
N GLY A 31 -7.36 -2.06 3.98
CA GLY A 31 -7.06 -2.87 5.15
C GLY A 31 -5.57 -2.94 5.40
N ILE A 32 -5.21 -3.54 6.54
CA ILE A 32 -3.81 -3.74 6.91
C ILE A 32 -3.37 -5.12 6.45
N TYR A 33 -2.30 -5.16 5.67
CA TYR A 33 -1.58 -6.36 5.26
C TYR A 33 -0.41 -6.63 6.19
N HIS A 34 -0.20 -7.92 6.50
CA HIS A 34 1.01 -8.38 7.15
C HIS A 34 1.41 -9.75 6.59
N PRO A 35 2.70 -10.02 6.26
CA PRO A 35 3.12 -11.27 5.61
C PRO A 35 2.83 -12.53 6.41
N ARG A 36 2.77 -12.45 7.73
CA ARG A 36 2.44 -13.57 8.62
C ARG A 36 0.95 -13.67 8.96
N ALA A 37 0.13 -12.71 8.53
CA ALA A 37 -1.30 -12.72 8.81
C ALA A 37 -2.05 -13.68 7.87
N LYS A 38 -3.07 -14.36 8.41
CA LYS A 38 -3.96 -15.23 7.62
C LYS A 38 -5.23 -14.51 7.14
N LYS A 39 -5.40 -13.24 7.52
CA LYS A 39 -6.55 -12.40 7.19
C LYS A 39 -6.10 -10.97 6.95
N VAL A 40 -6.96 -10.17 6.31
CA VAL A 40 -6.84 -8.72 6.30
C VAL A 40 -7.36 -8.19 7.63
N TYR A 41 -6.63 -7.25 8.23
CA TYR A 41 -7.09 -6.53 9.41
C TYR A 41 -7.82 -5.26 9.00
N THR A 42 -9.01 -5.09 9.53
CA THR A 42 -9.84 -3.90 9.34
C THR A 42 -9.94 -3.05 10.61
N ASP A 43 -9.36 -3.54 11.70
CA ASP A 43 -9.25 -2.85 12.98
C ASP A 43 -7.79 -2.69 13.39
N LEU A 44 -7.37 -1.43 13.61
CA LEU A 44 -5.98 -1.10 13.95
C LEU A 44 -5.59 -1.65 15.33
N ALA A 45 -6.49 -1.57 16.33
CA ALA A 45 -6.17 -2.00 17.67
C ALA A 45 -6.00 -3.53 17.75
N GLU A 46 -6.82 -4.27 16.98
CA GLU A 46 -6.64 -5.72 16.82
C GLU A 46 -5.29 -6.04 16.18
N TYR A 47 -4.93 -5.35 15.09
CA TYR A 47 -3.66 -5.53 14.43
C TYR A 47 -2.46 -5.22 15.34
N GLN A 48 -2.52 -4.09 16.05
CA GLN A 48 -1.44 -3.68 16.96
C GLN A 48 -1.22 -4.71 18.08
N ARG A 49 -2.28 -5.28 18.61
CA ARG A 49 -2.20 -6.32 19.64
C ARG A 49 -1.51 -7.59 19.14
N ASP A 50 -1.75 -7.95 17.86
CA ASP A 50 -1.24 -9.19 17.28
C ASP A 50 0.20 -9.06 16.73
N PHE A 51 0.58 -7.88 16.25
CA PHE A 51 1.85 -7.70 15.52
C PHE A 51 2.76 -6.60 16.05
N CYS A 52 2.26 -5.62 16.81
CA CYS A 52 3.10 -4.53 17.28
C CYS A 52 3.70 -4.82 18.66
N VAL A 53 4.95 -4.43 18.83
CA VAL A 53 5.66 -4.51 20.10
C VAL A 53 5.59 -3.16 20.79
N SER A 54 5.11 -3.14 22.02
CA SER A 54 5.00 -1.92 22.83
C SER A 54 6.36 -1.25 23.02
N GLY A 55 6.39 0.08 22.95
CA GLY A 55 7.60 0.89 23.12
C GLY A 55 8.51 0.95 21.89
N ARG A 56 8.15 0.32 20.78
CA ARG A 56 8.85 0.52 19.51
C ARG A 56 8.18 1.61 18.69
N PRO A 57 8.96 2.40 17.93
CA PRO A 57 8.38 3.32 16.96
C PRO A 57 7.60 2.56 15.89
N THR A 58 6.60 3.22 15.29
CA THR A 58 5.69 2.61 14.31
C THR A 58 5.76 3.35 12.98
N ALA A 59 6.07 2.62 11.92
CA ALA A 59 6.02 3.11 10.55
C ALA A 59 4.73 2.67 9.86
N GLY A 60 3.97 3.62 9.30
CA GLY A 60 2.92 3.34 8.35
C GLY A 60 3.51 3.09 6.96
N ILE A 61 2.93 2.19 6.19
CA ILE A 61 3.21 1.99 4.76
C ILE A 61 1.88 2.09 4.02
N LEU A 62 1.81 2.95 3.01
CA LEU A 62 0.61 3.11 2.18
C LEU A 62 0.94 2.69 0.75
N PHE A 63 0.18 1.72 0.21
CA PHE A 63 0.39 1.18 -1.13
C PHE A 63 -0.93 0.93 -1.87
N TYR A 64 -0.86 0.66 -3.19
CA TYR A 64 -2.05 0.46 -4.00
C TYR A 64 -2.74 -0.88 -3.72
N ARG A 65 -4.07 -0.83 -3.62
CA ARG A 65 -4.95 -2.00 -3.46
C ARG A 65 -4.77 -3.04 -4.57
N ASP A 66 -4.53 -2.59 -5.79
CA ASP A 66 -4.40 -3.48 -6.95
C ASP A 66 -3.28 -4.49 -6.77
N GLU A 67 -2.16 -4.09 -6.16
CA GLU A 67 -1.04 -4.98 -5.85
C GLU A 67 -1.46 -6.07 -4.84
N TRP A 68 -2.29 -5.72 -3.85
CA TRP A 68 -2.87 -6.68 -2.93
C TRP A 68 -3.85 -7.64 -3.62
N VAL A 69 -4.73 -7.14 -4.48
CA VAL A 69 -5.70 -7.95 -5.24
C VAL A 69 -4.99 -8.94 -6.17
N TRP A 70 -3.90 -8.50 -6.82
CA TRP A 70 -3.11 -9.35 -7.72
C TRP A 70 -2.12 -10.26 -7.01
N GLY A 71 -1.93 -10.09 -5.70
CA GLY A 71 -1.01 -10.89 -4.90
C GLY A 71 0.46 -10.59 -5.17
N ASP A 72 0.79 -9.43 -5.75
CA ASP A 72 2.17 -8.97 -5.91
C ASP A 72 2.61 -8.15 -4.70
N LEU A 73 2.93 -8.85 -3.61
CA LEU A 73 3.24 -8.25 -2.30
C LEU A 73 4.71 -8.44 -1.91
N THR A 74 5.57 -8.69 -2.88
CA THR A 74 6.97 -9.05 -2.62
C THR A 74 7.75 -7.93 -1.94
N TYR A 75 7.64 -6.69 -2.44
CA TYR A 75 8.36 -5.57 -1.82
C TYR A 75 7.69 -5.07 -0.55
N GLN A 76 6.37 -5.17 -0.42
CA GLN A 76 5.65 -4.85 0.83
C GLN A 76 6.09 -5.79 1.95
N THR A 77 6.14 -7.09 1.65
CA THR A 77 6.70 -8.11 2.57
C THR A 77 8.10 -7.74 3.00
N ALA A 78 8.99 -7.45 2.04
CA ALA A 78 10.38 -7.09 2.33
C ALA A 78 10.49 -5.82 3.19
N MET A 79 9.63 -4.81 2.98
CA MET A 79 9.61 -3.59 3.80
C MET A 79 9.14 -3.87 5.22
N VAL A 80 8.06 -4.65 5.40
CA VAL A 80 7.55 -5.01 6.73
C VAL A 80 8.61 -5.78 7.51
N GLU A 81 9.17 -6.83 6.92
CA GLU A 81 10.18 -7.66 7.56
C GLU A 81 11.44 -6.87 7.93
N GLU A 82 11.90 -5.96 7.06
CA GLU A 82 13.09 -5.15 7.33
C GLU A 82 12.84 -4.10 8.42
N LEU A 83 11.67 -3.46 8.47
CA LEU A 83 11.30 -2.54 9.55
C LEU A 83 11.29 -3.28 10.89
N GLU A 84 10.64 -4.43 10.96
CA GLU A 84 10.59 -5.27 12.16
C GLU A 84 11.98 -5.73 12.60
N ALA A 85 12.83 -6.15 11.66
CA ALA A 85 14.23 -6.53 11.93
C ALA A 85 15.04 -5.38 12.52
N GLN A 86 14.73 -4.13 12.16
CA GLN A 86 15.37 -2.94 12.73
C GLN A 86 14.69 -2.44 14.02
N GLY A 87 13.66 -3.14 14.52
CA GLY A 87 12.95 -2.80 15.74
C GLY A 87 11.90 -1.71 15.60
N VAL A 88 11.33 -1.56 14.41
CA VAL A 88 10.23 -0.65 14.08
C VAL A 88 8.98 -1.48 13.82
N ASN A 89 7.84 -1.13 14.44
CA ASN A 89 6.56 -1.73 14.08
C ASN A 89 6.15 -1.25 12.68
N ALA A 90 5.49 -2.11 11.89
CA ALA A 90 5.01 -1.79 10.57
C ALA A 90 3.49 -1.88 10.50
N VAL A 91 2.81 -0.86 10.00
CA VAL A 91 1.37 -0.86 9.69
C VAL A 91 1.22 -0.67 8.18
N CYS A 92 1.11 -1.78 7.44
CA CYS A 92 1.13 -1.80 5.98
C CYS A 92 -0.30 -1.81 5.42
N VAL A 93 -0.76 -0.67 4.91
CA VAL A 93 -2.15 -0.42 4.50
C VAL A 93 -2.25 -0.34 2.99
N PHE A 94 -3.18 -1.10 2.43
CA PHE A 94 -3.57 -0.95 1.02
C PHE A 94 -4.82 -0.09 0.87
N SER A 95 -4.85 0.72 -0.20
CA SER A 95 -5.97 1.57 -0.56
C SER A 95 -5.97 1.87 -2.05
N ASN A 96 -7.12 2.27 -2.58
CA ASN A 96 -7.23 2.67 -3.99
C ASN A 96 -6.79 4.11 -4.24
N GLY A 97 -6.65 4.92 -3.20
CA GLY A 97 -6.24 6.33 -3.30
C GLY A 97 -7.36 7.29 -3.62
N MET A 98 -8.29 6.95 -4.51
CA MET A 98 -9.43 7.79 -4.87
C MET A 98 -10.74 7.15 -4.42
N PRO A 99 -11.67 7.91 -3.81
CA PRO A 99 -12.97 7.37 -3.40
C PRO A 99 -13.88 7.15 -4.61
N ILE A 100 -14.70 6.11 -4.54
CA ILE A 100 -15.87 5.92 -5.41
C ILE A 100 -17.04 5.65 -4.47
N GLU A 101 -17.77 6.71 -4.12
CA GLU A 101 -18.85 6.67 -3.11
C GLU A 101 -19.93 5.65 -3.47
N GLU A 102 -20.32 5.57 -4.75
CA GLU A 102 -21.31 4.64 -5.28
C GLU A 102 -20.95 3.17 -5.02
N MET A 103 -19.66 2.86 -4.91
CA MET A 103 -19.15 1.52 -4.64
C MET A 103 -18.79 1.30 -3.17
N GLY A 104 -19.00 2.29 -2.30
CA GLY A 104 -18.58 2.23 -0.90
C GLY A 104 -17.06 2.26 -0.70
N MET A 105 -16.30 2.76 -1.69
CA MET A 105 -14.85 2.85 -1.62
C MET A 105 -14.44 4.06 -0.76
N PRO A 106 -13.64 3.86 0.30
CA PRO A 106 -13.29 4.94 1.22
C PRO A 106 -12.32 5.94 0.61
N SER A 107 -12.45 7.20 1.05
CA SER A 107 -11.47 8.24 0.78
C SER A 107 -10.17 8.02 1.56
N LEU A 108 -9.06 8.65 1.13
CA LEU A 108 -7.81 8.62 1.90
C LEU A 108 -7.99 9.17 3.32
N THR A 109 -8.81 10.20 3.51
CA THR A 109 -9.14 10.71 4.85
C THR A 109 -9.72 9.62 5.76
N GLN A 110 -10.64 8.82 5.25
CA GLN A 110 -11.22 7.69 6.00
C GLN A 110 -10.17 6.60 6.27
N VAL A 111 -9.35 6.26 5.26
CA VAL A 111 -8.25 5.29 5.40
C VAL A 111 -7.26 5.73 6.47
N PHE A 112 -6.83 6.99 6.46
CA PHE A 112 -5.90 7.54 7.45
C PHE A 112 -6.48 7.53 8.86
N ASN A 113 -7.74 7.95 9.01
CA ASN A 113 -8.41 7.91 10.32
C ASN A 113 -8.58 6.47 10.85
N SER A 114 -8.84 5.50 9.98
CA SER A 114 -9.07 4.11 10.39
C SER A 114 -7.79 3.33 10.71
N PHE A 115 -6.68 3.62 10.03
CA PHE A 115 -5.50 2.76 10.09
C PHE A 115 -4.21 3.45 10.57
N PHE A 116 -4.16 4.80 10.55
CA PHE A 116 -2.99 5.55 11.01
C PHE A 116 -3.29 6.44 12.22
N CYS A 117 -4.54 6.45 12.69
CA CYS A 117 -4.93 7.12 13.93
C CYS A 117 -5.64 6.14 14.85
N THR A 118 -5.55 6.39 16.16
CA THR A 118 -6.37 5.71 17.17
C THR A 118 -7.85 6.14 17.07
N ALA A 119 -8.74 5.46 17.77
CA ALA A 119 -10.15 5.81 17.83
C ALA A 119 -10.40 7.26 18.32
N ASP A 120 -9.52 7.79 19.16
CA ASP A 120 -9.56 9.19 19.65
C ASP A 120 -8.95 10.18 18.63
N GLY A 121 -8.52 9.71 17.46
CA GLY A 121 -7.96 10.51 16.39
C GLY A 121 -6.52 10.97 16.62
N VAL A 122 -5.81 10.35 17.55
CA VAL A 122 -4.36 10.58 17.78
C VAL A 122 -3.55 9.76 16.77
N PRO A 123 -2.47 10.29 16.19
CA PRO A 123 -1.58 9.51 15.32
C PRO A 123 -1.09 8.24 16.01
N ALA A 124 -1.20 7.11 15.32
CA ALA A 124 -0.76 5.80 15.79
C ALA A 124 0.53 5.34 15.09
N ILE A 125 1.09 6.19 14.27
CA ILE A 125 2.37 6.00 13.57
C ILE A 125 3.27 7.21 13.79
N ASP A 126 4.58 7.02 13.71
CA ASP A 126 5.59 8.07 13.89
C ASP A 126 6.17 8.55 12.55
N VAL A 127 6.06 7.76 11.51
CA VAL A 127 6.49 8.06 10.14
C VAL A 127 5.61 7.32 9.14
N LEU A 128 5.34 7.93 7.99
CA LEU A 128 4.60 7.30 6.88
C LEU A 128 5.55 7.07 5.69
N LEU A 129 5.58 5.85 5.17
CA LEU A 129 6.21 5.48 3.92
C LEU A 129 5.13 5.41 2.84
N ASN A 130 5.12 6.40 1.96
CA ASN A 130 4.17 6.44 0.84
C ASN A 130 4.76 5.75 -0.39
N VAL A 131 4.12 4.68 -0.85
CA VAL A 131 4.50 3.96 -2.08
C VAL A 131 3.63 4.38 -3.26
N MET A 132 2.51 5.04 -2.99
CA MET A 132 1.62 5.50 -4.05
C MET A 132 2.29 6.61 -4.87
N LYS A 133 2.16 6.50 -6.18
CA LYS A 133 2.60 7.51 -7.14
C LYS A 133 1.55 8.63 -7.25
N PHE A 134 1.90 9.69 -7.92
CA PHE A 134 1.08 10.91 -8.06
C PHE A 134 0.90 11.66 -6.74
N SER A 135 0.30 12.83 -6.84
CA SER A 135 -0.13 13.59 -5.68
C SER A 135 -1.34 12.91 -5.00
N MET A 136 -1.37 12.88 -3.69
CA MET A 136 -2.50 12.42 -2.91
C MET A 136 -3.71 13.36 -3.02
N THR A 137 -3.52 14.54 -3.64
CA THR A 137 -4.56 15.52 -3.91
C THR A 137 -5.15 15.41 -5.31
N THR A 138 -4.64 14.51 -6.16
CA THR A 138 -5.14 14.30 -7.52
C THR A 138 -6.52 13.65 -7.46
N GLY A 139 -7.56 14.39 -7.70
CA GLY A 139 -8.95 13.90 -7.65
C GLY A 139 -10.00 14.98 -7.36
N GLY A 140 -9.59 16.25 -7.41
CA GLY A 140 -10.55 17.36 -7.44
C GLY A 140 -10.71 18.18 -6.15
N SER A 141 -10.23 17.75 -5.01
CA SER A 141 -10.13 18.60 -3.84
C SER A 141 -8.73 18.56 -3.24
N ILE A 142 -8.08 19.74 -3.20
CA ILE A 142 -6.80 19.93 -2.50
C ILE A 142 -7.10 19.89 -1.00
N ASN A 143 -7.31 18.70 -0.43
CA ASN A 143 -7.49 18.58 1.01
C ASN A 143 -6.39 17.69 1.60
N LEU A 144 -5.37 18.32 2.17
CA LEU A 144 -4.27 17.66 2.90
C LEU A 144 -4.50 17.71 4.43
N ASP A 145 -5.69 18.02 4.89
CA ASP A 145 -5.94 18.18 6.34
C ASP A 145 -5.70 16.88 7.10
N TYR A 146 -5.91 15.73 6.46
CA TYR A 146 -5.56 14.43 7.04
C TYR A 146 -4.05 14.24 7.25
N LEU A 147 -3.20 14.73 6.33
CA LEU A 147 -1.74 14.73 6.49
C LEU A 147 -1.30 15.71 7.58
N LYS A 148 -1.89 16.91 7.60
CA LYS A 148 -1.63 17.89 8.66
C LYS A 148 -2.05 17.38 10.03
N LYS A 149 -3.22 16.71 10.11
CA LYS A 149 -3.70 16.08 11.33
C LYS A 149 -2.79 14.95 11.80
N LEU A 150 -2.30 14.15 10.87
CA LEU A 150 -1.36 13.08 11.16
C LEU A 150 -0.03 13.61 11.70
N ASN A 151 0.45 14.75 11.19
CA ASN A 151 1.61 15.51 11.67
C ASN A 151 2.87 14.64 11.88
N VAL A 152 3.12 13.71 10.97
CA VAL A 152 4.33 12.86 10.95
C VAL A 152 5.08 13.06 9.63
N PRO A 153 6.40 12.78 9.57
CA PRO A 153 7.13 12.79 8.32
C PRO A 153 6.55 11.80 7.31
N VAL A 154 6.42 12.22 6.05
CA VAL A 154 5.99 11.37 4.95
C VAL A 154 7.15 11.19 3.98
N LEU A 155 7.66 9.97 3.87
CA LEU A 155 8.79 9.63 3.02
C LEU A 155 8.30 8.89 1.78
N ALA A 156 8.79 9.28 0.60
CA ALA A 156 8.48 8.57 -0.65
C ALA A 156 9.30 7.26 -0.75
N ALA A 157 8.59 6.14 -0.92
CA ALA A 157 9.17 4.83 -1.17
C ALA A 157 8.54 4.27 -2.45
N TYR A 158 9.09 4.59 -3.62
CA TYR A 158 8.42 4.30 -4.88
C TYR A 158 9.00 3.08 -5.61
N THR A 159 8.22 2.55 -6.55
CA THR A 159 8.63 1.48 -7.46
C THR A 159 9.01 2.07 -8.81
N THR A 160 10.07 1.60 -9.47
CA THR A 160 10.45 2.07 -10.81
C THR A 160 9.69 1.31 -11.90
N ILE A 161 9.37 1.99 -12.98
CA ILE A 161 8.72 1.41 -14.17
C ILE A 161 9.75 0.64 -15.02
N ALA A 162 10.99 1.12 -15.03
CA ALA A 162 12.07 0.48 -15.78
C ALA A 162 12.50 -0.84 -15.13
N PRO A 163 12.78 -1.89 -15.92
CA PRO A 163 13.45 -3.08 -15.45
C PRO A 163 14.79 -2.76 -14.77
N PHE A 164 15.17 -3.60 -13.79
CA PHE A 164 16.38 -3.34 -13.00
C PHE A 164 17.64 -3.19 -13.86
N GLU A 165 17.83 -4.06 -14.87
CA GLU A 165 19.02 -4.04 -15.71
C GLU A 165 19.10 -2.76 -16.56
N GLU A 166 17.98 -2.35 -17.14
CA GLU A 166 17.91 -1.07 -17.87
C GLU A 166 18.20 0.11 -16.97
N TRP A 167 17.60 0.14 -15.77
CA TRP A 167 17.81 1.21 -14.80
C TRP A 167 19.25 1.26 -14.31
N LYS A 168 19.87 0.10 -14.04
CA LYS A 168 21.24 0.00 -13.54
C LYS A 168 22.27 0.52 -14.55
N ASP A 169 22.06 0.23 -15.82
CA ASP A 169 22.97 0.59 -16.90
C ASP A 169 22.67 1.96 -17.52
N SER A 170 21.56 2.60 -17.11
CA SER A 170 21.17 3.92 -17.59
C SER A 170 21.90 5.03 -16.83
N PHE A 171 22.53 5.95 -17.56
CA PHE A 171 23.06 7.20 -17.01
C PHE A 171 21.96 8.19 -16.61
N GLU A 172 20.75 8.06 -17.17
CA GLU A 172 19.62 8.95 -16.92
C GLU A 172 18.88 8.59 -15.63
N GLY A 173 19.00 7.33 -15.16
CA GLY A 173 18.24 6.83 -14.02
C GLY A 173 16.76 6.70 -14.34
N MET A 174 15.92 7.52 -13.70
CA MET A 174 14.49 7.61 -13.99
C MET A 174 14.22 8.55 -15.14
N ASN A 175 13.32 8.17 -16.06
CA ASN A 175 12.89 9.07 -17.14
C ASN A 175 12.04 10.25 -16.60
N ALA A 176 11.87 11.30 -17.42
CA ALA A 176 11.19 12.52 -17.01
C ALA A 176 9.74 12.30 -16.54
N MET A 177 9.00 11.38 -17.18
CA MET A 177 7.64 11.03 -16.76
C MET A 177 7.63 10.38 -15.38
N GLU A 178 8.54 9.44 -15.16
CA GLU A 178 8.65 8.73 -13.89
C GLU A 178 9.06 9.66 -12.74
N VAL A 179 10.02 10.58 -12.99
CA VAL A 179 10.38 11.64 -12.04
C VAL A 179 9.16 12.51 -11.70
N SER A 180 8.39 12.91 -12.71
CA SER A 180 7.20 13.74 -12.50
C SER A 180 6.19 13.06 -11.56
N ILE A 181 5.80 11.81 -11.83
CA ILE A 181 4.73 11.12 -11.08
C ILE A 181 5.18 10.53 -9.74
N SER A 182 6.47 10.20 -9.60
CA SER A 182 6.98 9.53 -8.39
C SER A 182 7.76 10.45 -7.44
N VAL A 183 8.19 11.61 -7.92
CA VAL A 183 8.96 12.58 -7.14
C VAL A 183 8.27 13.94 -7.11
N SER A 184 8.14 14.61 -8.28
CA SER A 184 7.71 16.00 -8.30
C SER A 184 6.27 16.20 -7.82
N LEU A 185 5.32 15.36 -8.25
CA LEU A 185 3.93 15.47 -7.80
C LEU A 185 3.78 15.16 -6.31
N PRO A 186 4.38 14.10 -5.74
CA PRO A 186 4.38 13.88 -4.29
C PRO A 186 5.03 14.99 -3.48
N GLU A 187 6.08 15.66 -4.00
CA GLU A 187 6.71 16.78 -3.29
C GLU A 187 5.78 17.98 -3.08
N PHE A 188 4.80 18.21 -3.96
CA PHE A 188 3.77 19.23 -3.74
C PHE A 188 2.90 18.93 -2.51
N ASP A 189 2.77 17.67 -2.12
CA ASP A 189 2.04 17.25 -0.91
C ASP A 189 2.94 17.26 0.34
N GLY A 190 4.21 17.65 0.20
CA GLY A 190 5.19 17.64 1.29
C GLY A 190 5.84 16.26 1.53
N ILE A 191 5.70 15.33 0.58
CA ILE A 191 6.34 14.00 0.65
C ILE A 191 7.79 14.15 0.21
N ILE A 192 8.72 13.71 1.03
CA ILE A 192 10.15 13.97 0.89
C ILE A 192 10.99 12.69 0.77
N HIS A 193 12.26 12.85 0.39
CA HIS A 193 13.30 11.82 0.43
C HIS A 193 13.01 10.54 -0.37
N GLY A 194 12.60 10.68 -1.61
CA GLY A 194 12.30 9.55 -2.48
C GLY A 194 13.41 8.50 -2.60
N VAL A 195 13.06 7.23 -2.39
CA VAL A 195 13.95 6.09 -2.60
C VAL A 195 13.23 5.05 -3.46
N PRO A 196 13.78 4.67 -4.64
CA PRO A 196 13.25 3.58 -5.42
C PRO A 196 13.54 2.24 -4.73
N ILE A 197 12.52 1.63 -4.13
CA ILE A 197 12.67 0.41 -3.32
C ILE A 197 12.49 -0.88 -4.09
N ALA A 198 11.81 -0.82 -5.24
CA ALA A 198 11.57 -1.99 -6.07
C ALA A 198 11.61 -1.62 -7.56
N HIS A 199 11.93 -2.60 -8.38
CA HIS A 199 12.03 -2.48 -9.83
C HIS A 199 11.09 -3.46 -10.51
N LYS A 200 10.56 -3.04 -11.66
CA LYS A 200 9.75 -3.87 -12.52
C LYS A 200 10.58 -5.04 -13.07
N LYS A 201 9.99 -6.23 -13.03
CA LYS A 201 10.50 -7.42 -13.72
C LYS A 201 9.38 -8.04 -14.56
N ILE A 202 9.68 -8.34 -15.81
CA ILE A 202 8.81 -9.11 -16.68
C ILE A 202 9.27 -10.56 -16.57
N LEU A 203 8.37 -11.45 -16.18
CA LEU A 203 8.62 -12.87 -16.06
C LEU A 203 8.53 -13.57 -17.44
N GLU A 204 9.03 -14.79 -17.55
CA GLU A 204 9.01 -15.57 -18.80
C GLU A 204 7.60 -15.80 -19.37
N ASN A 205 6.60 -15.87 -18.50
CA ASN A 205 5.18 -16.00 -18.87
C ASN A 205 4.50 -14.66 -19.24
N GLY A 206 5.26 -13.55 -19.25
CA GLY A 206 4.76 -12.20 -19.54
C GLY A 206 4.19 -11.46 -18.34
N ASP A 207 4.06 -12.07 -17.16
CA ASP A 207 3.59 -11.40 -15.95
C ASP A 207 4.59 -10.34 -15.50
N VAL A 208 4.06 -9.25 -14.95
CA VAL A 208 4.85 -8.18 -14.37
C VAL A 208 4.87 -8.31 -12.86
N ARG A 209 6.06 -8.22 -12.27
CA ARG A 209 6.27 -8.19 -10.81
C ARG A 209 7.17 -7.03 -10.42
N TYR A 210 6.98 -6.53 -9.21
CA TYR A 210 7.87 -5.55 -8.60
C TYR A 210 8.77 -6.22 -7.57
N LEU A 211 10.04 -6.44 -7.95
CA LEU A 211 11.01 -7.07 -7.07
C LEU A 211 11.73 -6.04 -6.21
N PRO A 212 11.87 -6.28 -4.89
CA PRO A 212 12.54 -5.37 -3.99
C PRO A 212 14.04 -5.29 -4.27
N ASN A 213 14.58 -4.09 -4.19
CA ASN A 213 16.02 -3.88 -4.04
C ASN A 213 16.34 -3.86 -2.54
N MET A 214 16.86 -4.95 -2.01
CA MET A 214 17.05 -5.11 -0.56
C MET A 214 17.99 -4.09 0.07
N GLU A 215 19.00 -3.59 -0.65
CA GLU A 215 19.87 -2.52 -0.15
C GLU A 215 19.07 -1.24 0.09
N ARG A 216 18.18 -0.90 -0.85
CA ARG A 216 17.35 0.30 -0.78
C ARG A 216 16.18 0.15 0.21
N VAL A 217 15.63 -1.05 0.33
CA VAL A 217 14.64 -1.37 1.38
C VAL A 217 15.27 -1.18 2.76
N LYS A 218 16.47 -1.71 3.00
CA LYS A 218 17.24 -1.49 4.24
C LYS A 218 17.52 -0.01 4.51
N ARG A 219 17.93 0.72 3.48
CA ARG A 219 18.14 2.17 3.57
C ARG A 219 16.87 2.92 3.93
N MET A 220 15.72 2.55 3.33
CA MET A 220 14.42 3.18 3.64
C MET A 220 13.99 2.85 5.06
N ALA A 221 14.09 1.60 5.51
CA ALA A 221 13.78 1.21 6.88
C ALA A 221 14.66 1.95 7.90
N SER A 222 15.99 2.09 7.63
CA SER A 222 16.88 2.88 8.47
C SER A 222 16.54 4.37 8.50
N LYS A 223 16.07 4.94 7.39
CA LYS A 223 15.55 6.31 7.37
C LYS A 223 14.28 6.43 8.21
N ALA A 224 13.30 5.55 8.00
CA ALA A 224 12.07 5.53 8.77
C ALA A 224 12.36 5.49 10.29
N LYS A 225 13.24 4.59 10.72
CA LYS A 225 13.66 4.49 12.13
C LYS A 225 14.27 5.78 12.69
N LYS A 226 14.99 6.54 11.88
CA LYS A 226 15.63 7.81 12.33
C LYS A 226 14.64 8.98 12.40
N TRP A 227 13.55 8.90 11.66
CA TRP A 227 12.52 9.91 11.63
C TRP A 227 11.38 9.63 12.63
N ALA A 228 11.20 8.38 13.02
CA ALA A 228 10.30 7.93 14.06
C ALA A 228 10.96 8.08 15.46
#